data_6f243977b48a7a225cbafb52c52c9115
#
_entry.id   6f243977b48a7a225cbafb52c52c9115
#
_cell.length_a   1.000
_cell.length_b   1.000
_cell.length_c   1.000
_cell.angle_alpha   90.00
_cell.angle_beta   90.00
_cell.angle_gamma   90.00
#
_symmetry.space_group_name_H-M   'P 1'
#
loop_
_entity.id
_entity.type
_entity.pdbx_description
1 polymer ?
#
loop_
_entity_poly.entity_id
_entity_poly.type
_entity_poly.pdbx_seq_one_letter_code
_entity_poly.pdbx_strand_id
1 'polypeptide(L)'
;MQLYLIFISIIKSKFIAILLGPLGVGIQGLFQSGTEVIRTLTNFGLSQSAVREVSEANGNKDEVRIKLVTSVINKLVWITGFLGAILVCILSPYLSQSLFGNYDYTVPFILLSVTLLLEQLSAGQKVILQGLRKIKELAKASAWGSTVGLLVSIPIYYSFGVKGIVPTLILSSVTTFLLSWFYARHYIKACPKVTIKQTVTEGCSMLTMGIAMSVSNILITVCAFVLRAFISNNGGTEIVGYYTAGFTIVTTYFSMIFNALATDYYPRLAAVNSDNVKCRNLSNEQGEIASLIMAPLLLICLVFMSLILQILYSDKFLEANNFVIWAVVGMLFKLASWLIAFQFIAKSETRIYIVNETLLNSYTLVLSLLGYKYFGLAGLGAAYSLSNLLYFFQVFCIAKVRYGYCFSVSFRKLFTVQNLMVLMCFLFVLCSNKLLSYILGSVCILCSGIYSFVGLDRRMGIRNLLKKK
;
A
#
# COMPACT_ATOMS: atom_id res chain seq x y z
N MET A 1 8.58 5.30 -14.26
CA MET A 1 7.76 4.08 -14.21
C MET A 1 6.67 4.14 -13.13
N GLN A 2 7.00 4.34 -11.85
CA GLN A 2 5.98 4.37 -10.78
C GLN A 2 4.89 5.43 -11.02
N LEU A 3 5.24 6.66 -11.39
CA LEU A 3 4.29 7.71 -11.73
C LEU A 3 3.32 7.30 -12.85
N TYR A 4 3.82 6.63 -13.89
CA TYR A 4 2.99 6.12 -14.98
C TYR A 4 1.98 5.07 -14.49
N LEU A 5 2.42 4.10 -13.67
CA LEU A 5 1.54 3.06 -13.11
C LEU A 5 0.44 3.67 -12.24
N ILE A 6 0.77 4.71 -11.48
CA ILE A 6 -0.18 5.44 -10.66
C ILE A 6 -1.20 6.17 -11.54
N PHE A 7 -0.75 6.85 -12.58
CA PHE A 7 -1.63 7.53 -13.52
C PHE A 7 -2.62 6.55 -14.16
N ILE A 8 -2.14 5.39 -14.63
CA ILE A 8 -3.02 4.31 -15.16
C ILE A 8 -3.97 3.79 -14.07
N SER A 9 -3.51 3.65 -12.84
CA SER A 9 -4.36 3.21 -11.71
C SER A 9 -5.48 4.21 -11.42
N ILE A 10 -5.18 5.52 -11.43
CA ILE A 10 -6.19 6.59 -11.26
C ILE A 10 -7.23 6.52 -12.37
N ILE A 11 -6.80 6.42 -13.63
CA ILE A 11 -7.71 6.30 -14.78
C ILE A 11 -8.59 5.05 -14.61
N LYS A 12 -8.00 3.91 -14.28
CA LYS A 12 -8.73 2.65 -14.06
C LYS A 12 -9.76 2.80 -12.93
N SER A 13 -9.39 3.37 -11.81
CA SER A 13 -10.31 3.60 -10.67
C SER A 13 -11.46 4.53 -11.07
N LYS A 14 -11.19 5.58 -11.85
CA LYS A 14 -12.22 6.51 -12.38
C LYS A 14 -13.21 5.78 -13.27
N PHE A 15 -12.75 4.98 -14.24
CA PHE A 15 -13.64 4.24 -15.13
C PHE A 15 -14.48 3.21 -14.36
N ILE A 16 -13.90 2.47 -13.44
CA ILE A 16 -14.62 1.53 -12.59
C ILE A 16 -15.69 2.26 -11.78
N ALA A 17 -15.35 3.39 -11.18
CA ALA A 17 -16.29 4.20 -10.39
C ALA A 17 -17.46 4.75 -11.20
N ILE A 18 -17.22 5.19 -12.43
CA ILE A 18 -18.27 5.71 -13.32
C ILE A 18 -19.17 4.58 -13.80
N LEU A 19 -18.58 3.47 -14.27
CA LEU A 19 -19.32 2.39 -14.93
C LEU A 19 -20.02 1.47 -13.93
N LEU A 20 -19.40 1.17 -12.78
CA LEU A 20 -19.91 0.19 -11.81
C LEU A 20 -20.44 0.83 -10.51
N GLY A 21 -20.08 2.08 -10.23
CA GLY A 21 -20.46 2.75 -8.99
C GLY A 21 -19.81 2.16 -7.73
N PRO A 22 -20.27 2.60 -6.53
CA PRO A 22 -19.74 2.11 -5.26
C PRO A 22 -19.93 0.61 -5.06
N LEU A 23 -21.08 0.08 -5.47
CA LEU A 23 -21.36 -1.37 -5.40
C LEU A 23 -20.30 -2.19 -6.14
N GLY A 24 -19.96 -1.79 -7.38
CA GLY A 24 -18.97 -2.52 -8.17
C GLY A 24 -17.55 -2.41 -7.61
N VAL A 25 -17.18 -1.22 -7.11
CA VAL A 25 -15.88 -1.03 -6.40
C VAL A 25 -15.84 -1.89 -5.13
N GLY A 26 -16.95 -2.00 -4.40
CA GLY A 26 -17.09 -2.84 -3.22
C GLY A 26 -16.92 -4.33 -3.54
N ILE A 27 -17.65 -4.84 -4.54
CA ILE A 27 -17.53 -6.25 -5.00
C ILE A 27 -16.11 -6.55 -5.42
N GLN A 28 -15.49 -5.68 -6.22
CA GLN A 28 -14.10 -5.86 -6.64
C GLN A 28 -13.14 -5.87 -5.44
N GLY A 29 -13.33 -4.97 -4.48
CA GLY A 29 -12.53 -4.89 -3.26
C GLY A 29 -12.66 -6.15 -2.39
N LEU A 30 -13.86 -6.74 -2.30
CA LEU A 30 -14.09 -8.00 -1.57
C LEU A 30 -13.42 -9.19 -2.28
N PHE A 31 -13.55 -9.32 -3.61
CA PHE A 31 -12.85 -10.35 -4.36
C PHE A 31 -11.34 -10.25 -4.21
N GLN A 32 -10.78 -9.04 -4.34
CA GLN A 32 -9.36 -8.81 -4.15
C GLN A 32 -8.91 -9.14 -2.72
N SER A 33 -9.70 -8.76 -1.72
CA SER A 33 -9.37 -9.05 -0.32
C SER A 33 -9.33 -10.55 -0.03
N GLY A 34 -10.32 -11.31 -0.53
CA GLY A 34 -10.37 -12.76 -0.37
C GLY A 34 -9.22 -13.48 -1.07
N THR A 35 -8.95 -13.14 -2.32
CA THR A 35 -7.85 -13.74 -3.09
C THR A 35 -6.48 -13.33 -2.56
N GLU A 36 -6.31 -12.10 -2.07
CA GLU A 36 -5.05 -11.58 -1.52
C GLU A 36 -4.60 -12.32 -0.25
N VAL A 37 -5.55 -12.67 0.65
CA VAL A 37 -5.22 -13.48 1.84
C VAL A 37 -4.63 -14.82 1.43
N ILE A 38 -5.29 -15.55 0.53
CA ILE A 38 -4.80 -16.84 0.07
C ILE A 38 -3.45 -16.69 -0.65
N ARG A 39 -3.32 -15.67 -1.51
CA ARG A 39 -2.08 -15.37 -2.22
C ARG A 39 -0.93 -15.10 -1.26
N THR A 40 -1.15 -14.28 -0.24
CA THR A 40 -0.10 -13.92 0.73
C THR A 40 0.33 -15.14 1.54
N LEU A 41 -0.60 -16.02 1.92
CA LEU A 41 -0.32 -17.26 2.62
C LEU A 41 0.46 -18.25 1.75
N THR A 42 0.07 -18.41 0.47
CA THR A 42 0.67 -19.41 -0.43
C THR A 42 1.93 -18.96 -1.12
N ASN A 43 2.20 -17.65 -1.19
CA ASN A 43 3.43 -17.10 -1.76
C ASN A 43 4.65 -17.34 -0.84
N PHE A 44 4.46 -17.60 0.46
CA PHE A 44 5.53 -17.82 1.45
C PHE A 44 6.66 -16.78 1.38
N GLY A 45 6.36 -15.53 0.98
CA GLY A 45 7.35 -14.47 0.82
C GLY A 45 8.40 -14.72 -0.28
N LEU A 46 8.12 -15.66 -1.18
CA LEU A 46 9.02 -16.06 -2.26
C LEU A 46 9.47 -14.86 -3.11
N SER A 47 8.59 -13.89 -3.34
CA SER A 47 8.95 -12.71 -4.15
C SER A 47 10.12 -11.91 -3.57
N GLN A 48 10.21 -11.78 -2.26
CA GLN A 48 11.27 -11.01 -1.60
C GLN A 48 12.58 -11.81 -1.50
N SER A 49 12.49 -13.06 -1.04
CA SER A 49 13.65 -13.95 -0.90
C SER A 49 14.28 -14.28 -2.25
N ALA A 50 13.49 -14.53 -3.28
CA ALA A 50 13.97 -14.84 -4.62
C ALA A 50 14.67 -13.65 -5.29
N VAL A 51 14.21 -12.41 -5.12
CA VAL A 51 14.95 -11.23 -5.61
C VAL A 51 16.34 -11.18 -4.99
N ARG A 52 16.47 -11.45 -3.69
CA ARG A 52 17.76 -11.45 -3.00
C ARG A 52 18.71 -12.50 -3.57
N GLU A 53 18.25 -13.75 -3.70
CA GLU A 53 19.08 -14.86 -4.22
C GLU A 53 19.56 -14.59 -5.66
N VAL A 54 18.66 -14.13 -6.55
CA VAL A 54 19.04 -13.77 -7.93
C VAL A 54 20.00 -12.58 -7.95
N SER A 55 19.78 -11.58 -7.10
CA SER A 55 20.65 -10.39 -7.03
C SER A 55 22.05 -10.73 -6.50
N GLU A 56 22.14 -11.64 -5.53
CA GLU A 56 23.41 -12.12 -4.97
C GLU A 56 24.19 -12.92 -6.02
N ALA A 57 23.55 -13.87 -6.70
CA ALA A 57 24.17 -14.62 -7.79
C ALA A 57 24.63 -13.71 -8.95
N ASN A 58 23.81 -12.71 -9.30
CA ASN A 58 24.15 -11.72 -10.34
C ASN A 58 25.30 -10.79 -9.91
N GLY A 59 25.36 -10.40 -8.63
CA GLY A 59 26.45 -9.61 -8.06
C GLY A 59 27.80 -10.34 -8.12
N ASN A 60 27.80 -11.64 -7.86
CA ASN A 60 28.97 -12.51 -7.93
C ASN A 60 29.33 -12.93 -9.37
N LYS A 61 28.51 -12.53 -10.38
CA LYS A 61 28.68 -12.91 -11.79
C LYS A 61 28.70 -14.44 -12.01
N ASP A 62 28.05 -15.21 -11.13
CA ASP A 62 27.97 -16.67 -11.21
C ASP A 62 26.80 -17.08 -12.13
N GLU A 63 27.09 -17.24 -13.40
CA GLU A 63 26.08 -17.61 -14.41
C GLU A 63 25.44 -18.98 -14.13
N VAL A 64 26.18 -19.92 -13.56
CA VAL A 64 25.66 -21.25 -13.24
C VAL A 64 24.64 -21.13 -12.11
N ARG A 65 24.98 -20.38 -11.06
CA ARG A 65 24.07 -20.12 -9.93
C ARG A 65 22.83 -19.32 -10.38
N ILE A 66 22.98 -18.32 -11.24
CA ILE A 66 21.85 -17.56 -11.81
C ILE A 66 20.87 -18.49 -12.51
N LYS A 67 21.36 -19.38 -13.39
CA LYS A 67 20.53 -20.33 -14.13
C LYS A 67 19.83 -21.31 -13.19
N LEU A 68 20.54 -21.83 -12.19
CA LEU A 68 19.99 -22.75 -11.20
C LEU A 68 18.87 -22.08 -10.39
N VAL A 69 19.16 -20.91 -9.78
CA VAL A 69 18.21 -20.15 -8.96
C VAL A 69 16.98 -19.77 -9.76
N THR A 70 17.14 -19.30 -11.01
CA THR A 70 16.03 -18.95 -11.89
C THR A 70 15.13 -20.16 -12.20
N SER A 71 15.74 -21.35 -12.40
CA SER A 71 14.98 -22.59 -12.61
C SER A 71 14.21 -23.02 -11.37
N VAL A 72 14.83 -22.91 -10.18
CA VAL A 72 14.20 -23.22 -8.89
C VAL A 72 13.03 -22.28 -8.66
N ILE A 73 13.21 -20.96 -8.84
CA ILE A 73 12.15 -19.96 -8.69
C ILE A 73 10.99 -20.26 -9.62
N ASN A 74 11.26 -20.50 -10.90
CA ASN A 74 10.20 -20.80 -11.86
C ASN A 74 9.37 -22.03 -11.46
N LYS A 75 10.01 -23.05 -10.91
CA LYS A 75 9.31 -24.27 -10.45
C LYS A 75 8.54 -24.03 -9.15
N LEU A 76 9.13 -23.31 -8.19
CA LEU A 76 8.46 -22.92 -6.93
C LEU A 76 7.21 -22.08 -7.18
N VAL A 77 7.28 -21.13 -8.11
CA VAL A 77 6.16 -20.25 -8.48
C VAL A 77 4.99 -21.05 -9.06
N TRP A 78 5.26 -22.10 -9.86
CA TRP A 78 4.23 -23.02 -10.32
C TRP A 78 3.61 -23.79 -9.15
N ILE A 79 4.41 -24.37 -8.26
CA ILE A 79 3.94 -25.14 -7.10
C ILE A 79 3.07 -24.25 -6.18
N THR A 80 3.59 -23.07 -5.80
CA THR A 80 2.89 -22.13 -4.91
C THR A 80 1.65 -21.53 -5.58
N GLY A 81 1.69 -21.28 -6.89
CA GLY A 81 0.56 -20.80 -7.68
C GLY A 81 -0.57 -21.82 -7.77
N PHE A 82 -0.26 -23.09 -8.05
CA PHE A 82 -1.26 -24.17 -8.02
C PHE A 82 -1.81 -24.40 -6.62
N LEU A 83 -0.96 -24.38 -5.59
CA LEU A 83 -1.40 -24.48 -4.21
C LEU A 83 -2.42 -23.36 -3.88
N GLY A 84 -2.13 -22.13 -4.27
CA GLY A 84 -3.03 -21.00 -4.09
C GLY A 84 -4.35 -21.16 -4.83
N ALA A 85 -4.29 -21.58 -6.10
CA ALA A 85 -5.48 -21.80 -6.91
C ALA A 85 -6.37 -22.91 -6.31
N ILE A 86 -5.79 -24.03 -5.90
CA ILE A 86 -6.52 -25.15 -5.25
C ILE A 86 -7.15 -24.67 -3.94
N LEU A 87 -6.42 -23.94 -3.11
CA LEU A 87 -6.94 -23.40 -1.84
C LEU A 87 -8.10 -22.44 -2.06
N VAL A 88 -8.04 -21.56 -3.08
CA VAL A 88 -9.18 -20.68 -3.41
C VAL A 88 -10.38 -21.50 -3.85
N CYS A 89 -10.20 -22.55 -4.67
CA CYS A 89 -11.30 -23.43 -5.07
C CYS A 89 -11.95 -24.11 -3.86
N ILE A 90 -11.15 -24.67 -2.96
CA ILE A 90 -11.66 -25.37 -1.76
C ILE A 90 -12.34 -24.38 -0.80
N LEU A 91 -11.74 -23.20 -0.58
CA LEU A 91 -12.24 -22.19 0.35
C LEU A 91 -13.30 -21.26 -0.25
N SER A 92 -13.63 -21.42 -1.56
CA SER A 92 -14.57 -20.52 -2.25
C SER A 92 -15.94 -20.38 -1.59
N PRO A 93 -16.58 -21.44 -1.03
CA PRO A 93 -17.85 -21.29 -0.30
C PRO A 93 -17.67 -20.46 0.98
N TYR A 94 -16.58 -20.72 1.72
CA TYR A 94 -16.26 -19.97 2.94
C TYR A 94 -15.97 -18.50 2.65
N LEU A 95 -15.19 -18.21 1.58
CA LEU A 95 -14.91 -16.83 1.15
C LEU A 95 -16.19 -16.09 0.74
N SER A 96 -17.08 -16.77 -0.02
CA SER A 96 -18.38 -16.21 -0.41
C SER A 96 -19.22 -15.87 0.82
N GLN A 97 -19.41 -16.84 1.73
CA GLN A 97 -20.19 -16.64 2.95
C GLN A 97 -19.59 -15.57 3.87
N SER A 98 -18.26 -15.56 4.06
CA SER A 98 -17.60 -14.62 4.96
C SER A 98 -17.62 -13.17 4.44
N LEU A 99 -17.47 -12.97 3.13
CA LEU A 99 -17.34 -11.65 2.52
C LEU A 99 -18.67 -11.07 2.04
N PHE A 100 -19.61 -11.92 1.59
CA PHE A 100 -20.87 -11.48 1.00
C PHE A 100 -22.11 -11.91 1.80
N GLY A 101 -21.95 -12.75 2.81
CA GLY A 101 -23.05 -13.27 3.62
C GLY A 101 -23.91 -14.31 2.90
N ASN A 102 -23.55 -14.76 1.70
CA ASN A 102 -24.26 -15.72 0.89
C ASN A 102 -23.31 -16.60 0.07
N TYR A 103 -23.84 -17.59 -0.64
CA TYR A 103 -23.05 -18.51 -1.47
C TYR A 103 -23.04 -18.16 -2.97
N ASP A 104 -23.67 -17.07 -3.40
CA ASP A 104 -23.83 -16.68 -4.80
C ASP A 104 -22.50 -16.38 -5.48
N TYR A 105 -21.48 -16.01 -4.71
CA TYR A 105 -20.15 -15.68 -5.19
C TYR A 105 -19.17 -16.85 -5.14
N THR A 106 -19.62 -18.07 -4.82
CA THR A 106 -18.78 -19.28 -4.80
C THR A 106 -18.16 -19.55 -6.17
N VAL A 107 -19.00 -19.59 -7.24
CA VAL A 107 -18.52 -19.79 -8.61
C VAL A 107 -17.59 -18.68 -9.06
N PRO A 108 -17.89 -17.38 -8.85
CA PRO A 108 -16.94 -16.28 -9.04
C PRO A 108 -15.56 -16.53 -8.39
N PHE A 109 -15.49 -16.98 -7.12
CA PHE A 109 -14.20 -17.28 -6.48
C PHE A 109 -13.48 -18.46 -7.12
N ILE A 110 -14.19 -19.53 -7.51
CA ILE A 110 -13.59 -20.64 -8.26
C ILE A 110 -12.96 -20.14 -9.56
N LEU A 111 -13.63 -19.28 -10.31
CA LEU A 111 -13.08 -18.68 -11.53
C LEU A 111 -11.86 -17.79 -11.24
N LEU A 112 -11.89 -17.04 -10.14
CA LEU A 112 -10.77 -16.20 -9.71
C LEU A 112 -9.55 -17.00 -9.24
N SER A 113 -9.66 -18.30 -8.97
CA SER A 113 -8.50 -19.13 -8.65
C SER A 113 -7.45 -19.12 -9.76
N VAL A 114 -7.88 -19.01 -11.03
CA VAL A 114 -7.00 -18.87 -12.19
C VAL A 114 -6.17 -17.59 -12.11
N THR A 115 -6.76 -16.50 -11.59
CA THR A 115 -6.01 -15.23 -11.44
C THR A 115 -4.85 -15.38 -10.47
N LEU A 116 -5.02 -16.10 -9.36
CA LEU A 116 -3.96 -16.38 -8.41
C LEU A 116 -2.76 -17.07 -9.07
N LEU A 117 -3.02 -18.12 -9.83
CA LEU A 117 -1.96 -18.83 -10.56
C LEU A 117 -1.21 -17.89 -11.50
N LEU A 118 -1.95 -17.12 -12.32
CA LEU A 118 -1.37 -16.21 -13.30
C LEU A 118 -0.58 -15.07 -12.65
N GLU A 119 -1.10 -14.52 -11.57
CA GLU A 119 -0.42 -13.46 -10.79
C GLU A 119 0.85 -13.99 -10.14
N GLN A 120 0.84 -15.21 -9.59
CA GLN A 120 2.02 -15.83 -9.00
C GLN A 120 3.10 -16.09 -10.05
N LEU A 121 2.72 -16.59 -11.24
CA LEU A 121 3.63 -16.77 -12.36
C LEU A 121 4.23 -15.44 -12.84
N SER A 122 3.39 -14.40 -12.95
CA SER A 122 3.82 -13.04 -13.30
C SER A 122 4.80 -12.47 -12.27
N ALA A 123 4.53 -12.70 -10.97
CA ALA A 123 5.40 -12.25 -9.88
C ALA A 123 6.78 -12.89 -9.98
N GLY A 124 6.85 -14.22 -10.22
CA GLY A 124 8.12 -14.91 -10.41
C GLY A 124 8.94 -14.37 -11.58
N GLN A 125 8.27 -14.11 -12.73
CA GLN A 125 8.92 -13.52 -13.91
C GLN A 125 9.48 -12.10 -13.62
N LYS A 126 8.72 -11.26 -12.91
CA LYS A 126 9.16 -9.92 -12.50
C LYS A 126 10.32 -9.97 -11.51
N VAL A 127 10.30 -10.93 -10.57
CA VAL A 127 11.39 -11.18 -9.62
C VAL A 127 12.70 -11.50 -10.33
N ILE A 128 12.68 -12.35 -11.36
CA ILE A 128 13.86 -12.69 -12.16
C ILE A 128 14.41 -11.43 -12.86
N LEU A 129 13.53 -10.64 -13.51
CA LEU A 129 13.94 -9.40 -14.16
C LEU A 129 14.53 -8.39 -13.17
N GLN A 130 13.94 -8.31 -11.96
CA GLN A 130 14.40 -7.41 -10.91
C GLN A 130 15.76 -7.83 -10.34
N GLY A 131 15.94 -9.11 -10.04
CA GLY A 131 17.20 -9.65 -9.51
C GLY A 131 18.34 -9.56 -10.51
N LEU A 132 18.07 -9.75 -11.79
CA LEU A 132 19.04 -9.54 -12.89
C LEU A 132 19.26 -8.07 -13.24
N ARG A 133 18.64 -7.12 -12.52
CA ARG A 133 18.70 -5.68 -12.78
C ARG A 133 18.24 -5.26 -14.19
N LYS A 134 17.35 -6.04 -14.80
CA LYS A 134 16.74 -5.72 -16.11
C LYS A 134 15.55 -4.77 -15.93
N ILE A 135 15.87 -3.57 -15.40
CA ILE A 135 14.87 -2.58 -14.99
C ILE A 135 14.04 -2.06 -16.18
N LYS A 136 14.62 -1.97 -17.38
CA LYS A 136 13.90 -1.52 -18.59
C LYS A 136 12.81 -2.54 -18.99
N GLU A 137 13.13 -3.83 -19.00
CA GLU A 137 12.20 -4.93 -19.31
C GLU A 137 11.11 -5.04 -18.25
N LEU A 138 11.48 -4.95 -16.98
CA LEU A 138 10.54 -4.92 -15.86
C LEU A 138 9.56 -3.72 -15.96
N ALA A 139 10.08 -2.54 -16.33
CA ALA A 139 9.29 -1.34 -16.54
C ALA A 139 8.28 -1.51 -17.68
N LYS A 140 8.75 -2.03 -18.85
CA LYS A 140 7.91 -2.30 -20.01
C LYS A 140 6.83 -3.35 -19.70
N ALA A 141 7.19 -4.47 -19.06
CA ALA A 141 6.24 -5.52 -18.68
C ALA A 141 5.13 -4.98 -17.78
N SER A 142 5.48 -4.17 -16.77
CA SER A 142 4.52 -3.59 -15.84
C SER A 142 3.66 -2.51 -16.50
N ALA A 143 4.26 -1.60 -17.28
CA ALA A 143 3.56 -0.52 -17.94
C ALA A 143 2.56 -1.03 -18.97
N TRP A 144 3.01 -1.89 -19.89
CA TRP A 144 2.12 -2.48 -20.90
C TRP A 144 1.06 -3.38 -20.28
N GLY A 145 1.42 -4.17 -19.24
CA GLY A 145 0.45 -5.00 -18.52
C GLY A 145 -0.70 -4.19 -17.94
N SER A 146 -0.39 -3.06 -17.30
CA SER A 146 -1.40 -2.18 -16.72
C SER A 146 -2.23 -1.46 -17.79
N THR A 147 -1.59 -1.00 -18.88
CA THR A 147 -2.29 -0.29 -19.97
C THR A 147 -3.23 -1.21 -20.73
N VAL A 148 -2.75 -2.39 -21.15
CA VAL A 148 -3.60 -3.37 -21.85
C VAL A 148 -4.72 -3.86 -20.93
N GLY A 149 -4.42 -4.10 -19.64
CA GLY A 149 -5.42 -4.45 -18.64
C GLY A 149 -6.50 -3.36 -18.48
N LEU A 150 -6.14 -2.07 -18.54
CA LEU A 150 -7.10 -0.98 -18.55
C LEU A 150 -7.96 -0.98 -19.83
N LEU A 151 -7.33 -1.07 -21.00
CA LEU A 151 -8.03 -1.06 -22.29
C LEU A 151 -9.02 -2.22 -22.44
N VAL A 152 -8.68 -3.39 -21.92
CA VAL A 152 -9.56 -4.57 -21.92
C VAL A 152 -10.70 -4.41 -20.90
N SER A 153 -10.44 -3.77 -19.76
CA SER A 153 -11.45 -3.65 -18.68
C SER A 153 -12.61 -2.72 -19.05
N ILE A 154 -12.37 -1.62 -19.79
CA ILE A 154 -13.39 -0.61 -20.11
C ILE A 154 -14.56 -1.21 -20.92
N PRO A 155 -14.34 -1.89 -22.08
CA PRO A 155 -15.45 -2.45 -22.85
C PRO A 155 -16.20 -3.55 -22.11
N ILE A 156 -15.53 -4.34 -21.28
CA ILE A 156 -16.17 -5.40 -20.51
C ILE A 156 -17.09 -4.80 -19.44
N TYR A 157 -16.62 -3.80 -18.70
CA TYR A 157 -17.45 -3.12 -17.71
C TYR A 157 -18.62 -2.37 -18.34
N TYR A 158 -18.41 -1.77 -19.52
CA TYR A 158 -19.48 -1.10 -20.25
C TYR A 158 -20.57 -2.08 -20.71
N SER A 159 -20.20 -3.25 -21.24
CA SER A 159 -21.14 -4.23 -21.78
C SER A 159 -21.79 -5.11 -20.72
N PHE A 160 -21.07 -5.53 -19.68
CA PHE A 160 -21.52 -6.52 -18.70
C PHE A 160 -21.75 -5.94 -17.28
N GLY A 161 -21.42 -4.67 -17.06
CA GLY A 161 -21.55 -4.05 -15.75
C GLY A 161 -20.84 -4.83 -14.64
N VAL A 162 -21.52 -5.04 -13.52
CA VAL A 162 -21.00 -5.76 -12.34
C VAL A 162 -20.61 -7.21 -12.66
N LYS A 163 -21.34 -7.90 -13.54
CA LYS A 163 -21.02 -9.27 -13.99
C LYS A 163 -19.69 -9.34 -14.73
N GLY A 164 -19.23 -8.22 -15.29
CA GLY A 164 -17.95 -8.09 -15.97
C GLY A 164 -16.71 -8.06 -15.02
N ILE A 165 -16.88 -7.98 -13.69
CA ILE A 165 -15.77 -7.86 -12.74
C ILE A 165 -14.86 -9.09 -12.83
N VAL A 166 -15.41 -10.28 -12.71
CA VAL A 166 -14.64 -11.54 -12.73
C VAL A 166 -13.92 -11.76 -14.07
N PRO A 167 -14.60 -11.67 -15.24
CA PRO A 167 -13.93 -11.75 -16.53
C PRO A 167 -12.80 -10.71 -16.70
N THR A 168 -13.02 -9.50 -16.23
CA THR A 168 -12.00 -8.43 -16.31
C THR A 168 -10.78 -8.76 -15.46
N LEU A 169 -10.96 -9.26 -14.24
CA LEU A 169 -9.85 -9.65 -13.37
C LEU A 169 -9.03 -10.78 -14.01
N ILE A 170 -9.69 -11.79 -14.57
CA ILE A 170 -9.03 -12.90 -15.27
C ILE A 170 -8.24 -12.40 -16.48
N LEU A 171 -8.88 -11.62 -17.37
CA LEU A 171 -8.21 -11.11 -18.57
C LEU A 171 -7.06 -10.15 -18.24
N SER A 172 -7.20 -9.32 -17.20
CA SER A 172 -6.10 -8.48 -16.72
C SER A 172 -4.92 -9.32 -16.21
N SER A 173 -5.18 -10.43 -15.52
CA SER A 173 -4.13 -11.34 -15.06
C SER A 173 -3.48 -12.10 -16.22
N VAL A 174 -4.26 -12.52 -17.22
CA VAL A 174 -3.75 -13.15 -18.46
C VAL A 174 -2.83 -12.16 -19.20
N THR A 175 -3.26 -10.92 -19.41
CA THR A 175 -2.46 -9.90 -20.12
C THR A 175 -1.17 -9.58 -19.37
N THR A 176 -1.23 -9.45 -18.05
CA THR A 176 -0.06 -9.22 -17.20
C THR A 176 0.91 -10.41 -17.26
N PHE A 177 0.40 -11.64 -17.22
CA PHE A 177 1.20 -12.85 -17.35
C PHE A 177 1.88 -12.95 -18.72
N LEU A 178 1.12 -12.78 -19.80
CA LEU A 178 1.67 -12.87 -21.16
C LEU A 178 2.78 -11.85 -21.40
N LEU A 179 2.59 -10.60 -20.95
CA LEU A 179 3.58 -9.54 -21.12
C LEU A 179 4.81 -9.77 -20.22
N SER A 180 4.62 -10.15 -18.98
CA SER A 180 5.77 -10.48 -18.12
C SER A 180 6.54 -11.69 -18.64
N TRP A 181 5.83 -12.73 -19.15
CA TRP A 181 6.45 -13.89 -19.79
C TRP A 181 7.22 -13.50 -21.06
N PHE A 182 6.65 -12.63 -21.91
CA PHE A 182 7.30 -12.18 -23.14
C PHE A 182 8.65 -11.51 -22.85
N TYR A 183 8.72 -10.63 -21.86
CA TYR A 183 9.96 -9.95 -21.48
C TYR A 183 10.94 -10.85 -20.69
N ALA A 184 10.44 -11.79 -19.90
CA ALA A 184 11.27 -12.66 -19.07
C ALA A 184 11.74 -13.95 -19.79
N ARG A 185 11.04 -14.39 -20.84
CA ARG A 185 11.24 -15.72 -21.49
C ARG A 185 12.68 -15.99 -21.93
N HIS A 186 13.41 -14.96 -22.35
CA HIS A 186 14.80 -15.09 -22.81
C HIS A 186 15.71 -15.57 -21.67
N TYR A 187 15.51 -15.02 -20.48
CA TYR A 187 16.27 -15.37 -19.28
C TYR A 187 15.88 -16.71 -18.68
N ILE A 188 14.63 -17.14 -18.86
CA ILE A 188 14.09 -18.40 -18.32
C ILE A 188 14.45 -19.59 -19.24
N LYS A 189 14.35 -19.43 -20.56
CA LYS A 189 14.63 -20.51 -21.53
C LYS A 189 16.09 -21.00 -21.50
N ALA A 190 17.02 -20.16 -21.10
CA ALA A 190 18.43 -20.51 -20.97
C ALA A 190 18.76 -21.34 -19.72
N CYS A 191 17.77 -21.69 -18.91
CA CYS A 191 17.98 -22.33 -17.61
C CYS A 191 17.83 -23.86 -17.69
N PRO A 192 18.66 -24.65 -16.96
CA PRO A 192 18.58 -26.09 -16.92
C PRO A 192 17.31 -26.59 -16.25
N LYS A 193 16.84 -27.77 -16.61
CA LYS A 193 15.74 -28.43 -15.91
C LYS A 193 16.21 -28.96 -14.57
N VAL A 194 15.67 -28.46 -13.47
CA VAL A 194 15.98 -28.89 -12.10
C VAL A 194 15.08 -30.05 -11.68
N THR A 195 15.60 -31.00 -10.92
CA THR A 195 14.79 -32.07 -10.32
C THR A 195 13.94 -31.53 -9.17
N ILE A 196 12.87 -32.25 -8.78
CA ILE A 196 12.05 -31.87 -7.63
C ILE A 196 12.89 -31.85 -6.36
N LYS A 197 13.78 -32.81 -6.18
CA LYS A 197 14.68 -32.89 -5.02
C LYS A 197 15.57 -31.63 -4.91
N GLN A 198 16.19 -31.21 -5.99
CA GLN A 198 16.98 -29.98 -6.04
C GLN A 198 16.13 -28.74 -5.76
N THR A 199 14.90 -28.67 -6.30
CA THR A 199 13.97 -27.59 -6.04
C THR A 199 13.62 -27.48 -4.56
N VAL A 200 13.39 -28.60 -3.88
CA VAL A 200 13.10 -28.62 -2.44
C VAL A 200 14.33 -28.20 -1.63
N THR A 201 15.52 -28.75 -1.93
CA THR A 201 16.73 -28.45 -1.18
C THR A 201 17.13 -26.97 -1.27
N GLU A 202 17.19 -26.43 -2.48
CA GLU A 202 17.52 -25.01 -2.72
C GLU A 202 16.37 -24.07 -2.35
N GLY A 203 15.14 -24.50 -2.63
CA GLY A 203 13.93 -23.70 -2.39
C GLY A 203 13.55 -23.61 -0.92
N CYS A 204 13.89 -24.60 -0.08
CA CYS A 204 13.56 -24.58 1.34
C CYS A 204 14.19 -23.37 2.05
N SER A 205 15.43 -23.04 1.74
CA SER A 205 16.12 -21.86 2.26
C SER A 205 15.37 -20.57 1.86
N MET A 206 14.97 -20.46 0.59
CA MET A 206 14.22 -19.30 0.09
C MET A 206 12.85 -19.18 0.77
N LEU A 207 12.12 -20.29 0.93
CA LEU A 207 10.81 -20.31 1.57
C LEU A 207 10.88 -19.94 3.05
N THR A 208 11.83 -20.52 3.80
CA THR A 208 12.02 -20.21 5.22
C THR A 208 12.32 -18.73 5.45
N MET A 209 13.23 -18.18 4.64
CA MET A 209 13.54 -16.76 4.68
C MET A 209 12.35 -15.90 4.26
N GLY A 210 11.64 -16.31 3.21
CA GLY A 210 10.46 -15.63 2.71
C GLY A 210 9.34 -15.56 3.74
N ILE A 211 9.06 -16.67 4.43
CA ILE A 211 8.06 -16.73 5.52
C ILE A 211 8.42 -15.72 6.61
N ALA A 212 9.67 -15.72 7.07
CA ALA A 212 10.12 -14.78 8.10
C ALA A 212 9.91 -13.30 7.69
N MET A 213 10.13 -12.98 6.41
CA MET A 213 9.92 -11.64 5.86
C MET A 213 8.43 -11.30 5.65
N SER A 214 7.54 -12.29 5.56
CA SER A 214 6.14 -12.11 5.21
C SER A 214 5.18 -12.07 6.39
N VAL A 215 5.62 -12.40 7.60
CA VAL A 215 4.75 -12.46 8.79
C VAL A 215 3.94 -11.17 8.96
N SER A 216 4.57 -10.00 8.86
CA SER A 216 3.88 -8.71 8.97
C SER A 216 2.87 -8.50 7.84
N ASN A 217 3.20 -8.89 6.60
CA ASN A 217 2.29 -8.77 5.45
C ASN A 217 1.07 -9.69 5.58
N ILE A 218 1.26 -10.90 6.10
CA ILE A 218 0.16 -11.85 6.38
C ILE A 218 -0.82 -11.21 7.37
N LEU A 219 -0.31 -10.66 8.47
CA LEU A 219 -1.14 -10.02 9.49
C LEU A 219 -1.93 -8.84 8.92
N ILE A 220 -1.27 -7.93 8.19
CA ILE A 220 -1.92 -6.78 7.53
C ILE A 220 -3.05 -7.26 6.61
N THR A 221 -2.79 -8.28 5.81
CA THR A 221 -3.75 -8.79 4.82
C THR A 221 -4.94 -9.47 5.50
N VAL A 222 -4.69 -10.26 6.55
CA VAL A 222 -5.77 -10.90 7.35
C VAL A 222 -6.62 -9.84 8.06
N CYS A 223 -6.00 -8.84 8.69
CA CYS A 223 -6.74 -7.73 9.32
C CYS A 223 -7.61 -6.98 8.30
N ALA A 224 -7.08 -6.72 7.10
CA ALA A 224 -7.83 -6.07 6.03
C ALA A 224 -9.00 -6.91 5.52
N PHE A 225 -8.83 -8.24 5.44
CA PHE A 225 -9.90 -9.18 5.10
C PHE A 225 -11.01 -9.18 6.14
N VAL A 226 -10.66 -9.36 7.43
CA VAL A 226 -11.63 -9.39 8.53
C VAL A 226 -12.43 -8.09 8.59
N LEU A 227 -11.76 -6.95 8.45
CA LEU A 227 -12.41 -5.65 8.46
C LEU A 227 -13.40 -5.50 7.30
N ARG A 228 -12.99 -5.85 6.05
CA ARG A 228 -13.89 -5.77 4.88
C ARG A 228 -15.06 -6.73 4.99
N ALA A 229 -14.84 -7.95 5.48
CA ALA A 229 -15.90 -8.92 5.75
C ALA A 229 -16.91 -8.35 6.77
N PHE A 230 -16.42 -7.75 7.85
CA PHE A 230 -17.27 -7.14 8.86
C PHE A 230 -18.09 -5.97 8.31
N ILE A 231 -17.48 -5.07 7.53
CA ILE A 231 -18.19 -3.95 6.90
C ILE A 231 -19.24 -4.48 5.92
N SER A 232 -18.91 -5.47 5.09
CA SER A 232 -19.83 -6.05 4.11
C SER A 232 -21.07 -6.68 4.77
N ASN A 233 -20.86 -7.48 5.81
CA ASN A 233 -21.94 -8.18 6.49
C ASN A 233 -22.84 -7.28 7.34
N ASN A 234 -22.37 -6.12 7.80
CA ASN A 234 -23.14 -5.20 8.64
C ASN A 234 -23.67 -3.96 7.87
N GLY A 235 -23.03 -3.57 6.78
CA GLY A 235 -23.38 -2.35 6.05
C GLY A 235 -23.62 -2.57 4.56
N GLY A 236 -23.32 -3.77 4.06
CA GLY A 236 -23.46 -4.11 2.65
C GLY A 236 -22.24 -3.74 1.81
N THR A 237 -22.26 -4.26 0.60
CA THR A 237 -21.12 -4.18 -0.35
C THR A 237 -20.84 -2.76 -0.82
N GLU A 238 -21.85 -1.90 -0.85
CA GLU A 238 -21.70 -0.50 -1.26
C GLU A 238 -20.85 0.30 -0.27
N ILE A 239 -21.04 0.07 1.04
CA ILE A 239 -20.23 0.69 2.09
C ILE A 239 -18.77 0.26 1.98
N VAL A 240 -18.51 -1.00 1.61
CA VAL A 240 -17.15 -1.48 1.32
C VAL A 240 -16.55 -0.69 0.15
N GLY A 241 -17.36 -0.32 -0.85
CA GLY A 241 -16.94 0.53 -1.96
C GLY A 241 -16.50 1.92 -1.52
N TYR A 242 -17.29 2.59 -0.67
CA TYR A 242 -16.94 3.90 -0.09
C TYR A 242 -15.66 3.81 0.76
N TYR A 243 -15.58 2.79 1.63
CA TYR A 243 -14.37 2.54 2.42
C TYR A 243 -13.16 2.31 1.54
N THR A 244 -13.27 1.47 0.51
CA THR A 244 -12.16 1.15 -0.40
C THR A 244 -11.66 2.38 -1.14
N ALA A 245 -12.57 3.24 -1.63
CA ALA A 245 -12.22 4.50 -2.28
C ALA A 245 -11.49 5.45 -1.33
N GLY A 246 -12.05 5.70 -0.16
CA GLY A 246 -11.44 6.55 0.86
C GLY A 246 -10.11 6.03 1.37
N PHE A 247 -10.03 4.72 1.64
CA PHE A 247 -8.79 4.06 2.09
C PHE A 247 -7.68 4.13 1.04
N THR A 248 -8.02 4.00 -0.25
CA THR A 248 -7.07 4.16 -1.35
C THR A 248 -6.48 5.57 -1.38
N ILE A 249 -7.30 6.61 -1.17
CA ILE A 249 -6.81 7.99 -1.11
C ILE A 249 -5.81 8.14 0.03
N VAL A 250 -6.18 7.72 1.25
CA VAL A 250 -5.37 7.92 2.45
C VAL A 250 -4.10 7.05 2.45
N THR A 251 -4.16 5.83 1.94
CA THR A 251 -3.00 4.92 1.99
C THR A 251 -2.16 4.96 0.73
N THR A 252 -2.76 4.89 -0.45
CA THR A 252 -2.00 4.76 -1.71
C THR A 252 -1.38 6.09 -2.13
N TYR A 253 -2.16 7.18 -2.15
CA TYR A 253 -1.64 8.45 -2.65
C TYR A 253 -0.67 9.12 -1.66
N PHE A 254 -0.96 9.07 -0.35
CA PHE A 254 0.00 9.59 0.63
C PHE A 254 1.24 8.71 0.79
N SER A 255 1.14 7.39 0.57
CA SER A 255 2.34 6.52 0.61
C SER A 255 3.38 6.88 -0.45
N MET A 256 2.97 7.51 -1.56
CA MET A 256 3.91 8.02 -2.57
C MET A 256 4.85 9.09 -2.00
N ILE A 257 4.31 9.97 -1.15
CA ILE A 257 5.10 11.01 -0.49
C ILE A 257 6.07 10.36 0.50
N PHE A 258 5.56 9.40 1.30
CA PHE A 258 6.41 8.64 2.22
C PHE A 258 7.54 7.89 1.49
N ASN A 259 7.23 7.25 0.35
CA ASN A 259 8.21 6.53 -0.45
C ASN A 259 9.27 7.47 -1.06
N ALA A 260 8.85 8.65 -1.54
CA ALA A 260 9.76 9.66 -2.06
C ALA A 260 10.72 10.15 -0.95
N LEU A 261 10.19 10.42 0.23
CA LEU A 261 10.99 10.81 1.39
C LEU A 261 11.91 9.68 1.87
N ALA A 262 11.43 8.42 1.87
CA ALA A 262 12.21 7.25 2.27
C ALA A 262 13.44 7.00 1.40
N THR A 263 13.36 7.34 0.12
CA THR A 263 14.45 7.11 -0.85
C THR A 263 15.74 7.84 -0.47
N ASP A 264 15.63 9.04 0.10
CA ASP A 264 16.79 9.79 0.64
C ASP A 264 17.06 9.47 2.12
N TYR A 265 16.00 9.43 2.91
CA TYR A 265 16.10 9.30 4.36
C TYR A 265 16.71 7.97 4.82
N TYR A 266 16.27 6.83 4.27
CA TYR A 266 16.71 5.51 4.73
C TYR A 266 18.20 5.25 4.53
N PRO A 267 18.83 5.50 3.36
CA PRO A 267 20.27 5.32 3.18
C PRO A 267 21.10 6.21 4.10
N ARG A 268 20.70 7.47 4.29
CA ARG A 268 21.37 8.40 5.19
C ARG A 268 21.27 7.95 6.65
N LEU A 269 20.13 7.45 7.07
CA LEU A 269 19.91 6.93 8.42
C LEU A 269 20.72 5.65 8.66
N ALA A 270 20.75 4.75 7.69
CA ALA A 270 21.53 3.49 7.76
C ALA A 270 23.04 3.75 7.85
N ALA A 271 23.53 4.79 7.18
CA ALA A 271 24.95 5.17 7.24
C ALA A 271 25.41 5.66 8.63
N VAL A 272 24.50 6.14 9.47
CA VAL A 272 24.80 6.65 10.83
C VAL A 272 24.18 5.81 11.94
N ASN A 273 23.73 4.60 11.65
CA ASN A 273 22.93 3.73 12.54
C ASN A 273 23.58 3.43 13.89
N SER A 274 24.91 3.45 13.98
CA SER A 274 25.67 3.22 15.21
C SER A 274 25.64 4.42 16.18
N ASP A 275 25.37 5.65 15.68
CA ASP A 275 25.38 6.88 16.47
C ASP A 275 23.93 7.37 16.73
N ASN A 276 23.46 7.18 17.96
CA ASN A 276 22.10 7.57 18.34
C ASN A 276 21.85 9.08 18.22
N VAL A 277 22.87 9.92 18.45
CA VAL A 277 22.74 11.37 18.36
C VAL A 277 22.57 11.81 16.90
N LYS A 278 23.40 11.26 16.00
CA LYS A 278 23.28 11.51 14.55
C LYS A 278 21.96 11.00 14.00
N CYS A 279 21.54 9.77 14.37
CA CYS A 279 20.22 9.22 13.99
C CYS A 279 19.08 10.15 14.42
N ARG A 280 19.09 10.62 15.67
CA ARG A 280 18.11 11.55 16.22
C ARG A 280 18.06 12.87 15.44
N ASN A 281 19.21 13.47 15.19
CA ASN A 281 19.29 14.75 14.48
C ASN A 281 18.78 14.60 13.04
N LEU A 282 19.21 13.57 12.32
CA LEU A 282 18.75 13.28 10.97
C LEU A 282 17.24 13.03 10.91
N SER A 283 16.69 12.27 11.87
CA SER A 283 15.24 12.04 11.94
C SER A 283 14.45 13.33 12.22
N ASN A 284 14.97 14.22 13.06
CA ASN A 284 14.35 15.52 13.31
C ASN A 284 14.38 16.41 12.07
N GLU A 285 15.52 16.53 11.38
CA GLU A 285 15.66 17.29 10.14
C GLU A 285 14.69 16.78 9.06
N GLN A 286 14.66 15.46 8.85
CA GLN A 286 13.74 14.84 7.90
C GLN A 286 12.28 15.07 8.29
N GLY A 287 11.98 15.00 9.58
CA GLY A 287 10.65 15.27 10.14
C GLY A 287 10.17 16.70 9.90
N GLU A 288 11.06 17.67 10.04
CA GLU A 288 10.75 19.07 9.74
C GLU A 288 10.38 19.27 8.27
N ILE A 289 11.19 18.72 7.34
CA ILE A 289 10.93 18.80 5.90
C ILE A 289 9.62 18.06 5.55
N ALA A 290 9.46 16.85 6.05
CA ALA A 290 8.30 16.03 5.78
C ALA A 290 6.99 16.68 6.30
N SER A 291 7.00 17.27 7.49
CA SER A 291 5.84 17.97 8.05
C SER A 291 5.47 19.22 7.26
N LEU A 292 6.47 19.98 6.79
CA LEU A 292 6.24 21.15 5.94
C LEU A 292 5.66 20.80 4.56
N ILE A 293 5.92 19.61 4.04
CA ILE A 293 5.34 19.14 2.78
C ILE A 293 3.95 18.56 3.02
N MET A 294 3.79 17.73 4.04
CA MET A 294 2.56 16.98 4.29
C MET A 294 1.40 17.85 4.76
N ALA A 295 1.63 18.81 5.66
CA ALA A 295 0.55 19.57 6.29
C ALA A 295 -0.28 20.38 5.28
N PRO A 296 0.27 21.16 4.34
CA PRO A 296 -0.54 21.84 3.32
C PRO A 296 -1.35 20.86 2.45
N LEU A 297 -0.77 19.70 2.11
CA LEU A 297 -1.45 18.68 1.32
C LEU A 297 -2.63 18.05 2.10
N LEU A 298 -2.47 17.82 3.39
CA LEU A 298 -3.55 17.34 4.26
C LEU A 298 -4.68 18.37 4.37
N LEU A 299 -4.35 19.67 4.48
CA LEU A 299 -5.33 20.75 4.50
C LEU A 299 -6.10 20.85 3.18
N ILE A 300 -5.42 20.74 2.02
CA ILE A 300 -6.05 20.67 0.71
C ILE A 300 -6.99 19.46 0.64
N CYS A 301 -6.54 18.31 1.14
CA CYS A 301 -7.37 17.11 1.23
C CYS A 301 -8.62 17.32 2.09
N LEU A 302 -8.50 17.94 3.26
CA LEU A 302 -9.64 18.21 4.16
C LEU A 302 -10.68 19.12 3.50
N VAL A 303 -10.23 20.23 2.90
CA VAL A 303 -11.12 21.26 2.35
C VAL A 303 -11.77 20.81 1.04
N PHE A 304 -10.99 20.21 0.15
CA PHE A 304 -11.42 19.85 -1.20
C PHE A 304 -11.72 18.36 -1.39
N MET A 305 -11.92 17.60 -0.30
CA MET A 305 -12.13 16.14 -0.41
C MET A 305 -13.33 15.79 -1.31
N SER A 306 -14.44 16.49 -1.18
CA SER A 306 -15.61 16.25 -2.05
C SER A 306 -15.27 16.42 -3.53
N LEU A 307 -14.51 17.47 -3.88
CA LEU A 307 -14.03 17.70 -5.25
C LEU A 307 -13.04 16.61 -5.69
N ILE A 308 -12.11 16.22 -4.79
CA ILE A 308 -11.14 15.15 -5.06
C ILE A 308 -11.86 13.83 -5.35
N LEU A 309 -12.89 13.48 -4.57
CA LEU A 309 -13.71 12.29 -4.80
C LEU A 309 -14.46 12.35 -6.13
N GLN A 310 -15.01 13.50 -6.50
CA GLN A 310 -15.67 13.70 -7.81
C GLN A 310 -14.68 13.54 -8.97
N ILE A 311 -13.46 14.08 -8.84
CA ILE A 311 -12.43 13.98 -9.87
C ILE A 311 -11.89 12.56 -9.98
N LEU A 312 -11.56 11.91 -8.87
CA LEU A 312 -10.93 10.58 -8.86
C LEU A 312 -11.94 9.44 -9.09
N TYR A 313 -13.17 9.62 -8.63
CA TYR A 313 -14.23 8.62 -8.71
C TYR A 313 -15.48 9.21 -9.40
N SER A 314 -16.52 9.54 -8.66
CA SER A 314 -17.74 10.22 -9.14
C SER A 314 -18.55 10.78 -7.96
N ASP A 315 -19.62 11.54 -8.26
CA ASP A 315 -20.52 12.08 -7.23
C ASP A 315 -21.10 11.01 -6.31
N LYS A 316 -21.25 9.78 -6.81
CA LYS A 316 -21.76 8.64 -6.02
C LYS A 316 -20.86 8.26 -4.86
N PHE A 317 -19.60 8.71 -4.83
CA PHE A 317 -18.61 8.37 -3.78
C PHE A 317 -18.48 9.43 -2.69
N LEU A 318 -19.34 10.43 -2.65
CA LEU A 318 -19.26 11.50 -1.65
C LEU A 318 -19.36 10.97 -0.21
N GLU A 319 -20.05 9.85 0.03
CA GLU A 319 -20.11 9.19 1.34
C GLU A 319 -18.72 8.74 1.87
N ALA A 320 -17.77 8.45 0.98
CA ALA A 320 -16.39 8.14 1.36
C ALA A 320 -15.70 9.32 2.09
N ASN A 321 -16.21 10.54 1.92
CA ASN A 321 -15.75 11.74 2.62
C ASN A 321 -15.79 11.56 4.14
N ASN A 322 -16.83 10.90 4.66
CA ASN A 322 -17.00 10.63 6.08
C ASN A 322 -15.85 9.82 6.68
N PHE A 323 -15.26 8.91 5.92
CA PHE A 323 -14.05 8.20 6.34
C PHE A 323 -12.80 9.08 6.24
N VAL A 324 -12.61 9.76 5.09
CA VAL A 324 -11.33 10.43 4.77
C VAL A 324 -11.08 11.64 5.67
N ILE A 325 -12.10 12.45 5.95
CA ILE A 325 -11.98 13.64 6.82
C ILE A 325 -11.41 13.23 8.19
N TRP A 326 -11.94 12.18 8.79
CA TRP A 326 -11.44 11.67 10.06
C TRP A 326 -10.05 11.04 9.95
N ALA A 327 -9.78 10.28 8.88
CA ALA A 327 -8.52 9.58 8.69
C ALA A 327 -7.33 10.53 8.44
N VAL A 328 -7.56 11.66 7.77
CA VAL A 328 -6.54 12.67 7.46
C VAL A 328 -5.95 13.29 8.73
N VAL A 329 -6.74 13.46 9.80
CA VAL A 329 -6.27 13.98 11.09
C VAL A 329 -5.12 13.15 11.66
N GLY A 330 -5.18 11.83 11.49
CA GLY A 330 -4.14 10.91 11.96
C GLY A 330 -2.84 10.90 11.15
N MET A 331 -2.84 11.49 9.95
CA MET A 331 -1.71 11.36 9.02
C MET A 331 -0.43 12.07 9.48
N LEU A 332 -0.52 13.16 10.24
CA LEU A 332 0.67 13.79 10.82
C LEU A 332 1.29 12.94 11.92
N PHE A 333 0.47 12.24 12.72
CA PHE A 333 0.96 11.28 13.72
C PHE A 333 1.60 10.07 13.03
N LYS A 334 1.00 9.61 11.92
CA LYS A 334 1.59 8.58 11.06
C LYS A 334 2.96 9.00 10.53
N LEU A 335 3.11 10.26 10.10
CA LEU A 335 4.39 10.80 9.65
C LEU A 335 5.45 10.75 10.76
N ALA A 336 5.11 11.24 11.95
CA ALA A 336 6.04 11.27 13.07
C ALA A 336 6.43 9.85 13.54
N SER A 337 5.47 8.92 13.60
CA SER A 337 5.74 7.53 13.94
C SER A 337 6.59 6.82 12.88
N TRP A 338 6.35 7.08 11.60
CA TRP A 338 7.11 6.53 10.47
C TRP A 338 8.59 6.90 10.54
N LEU A 339 8.92 8.16 10.85
CA LEU A 339 10.30 8.61 11.02
C LEU A 339 11.05 7.82 12.10
N ILE A 340 10.37 7.56 13.22
CA ILE A 340 10.95 6.80 14.34
C ILE A 340 11.05 5.32 13.99
N ALA A 341 10.03 4.74 13.38
CA ALA A 341 10.01 3.31 13.01
C ALA A 341 11.12 2.94 12.03
N PHE A 342 11.53 3.84 11.15
CA PHE A 342 12.68 3.65 10.27
C PHE A 342 14.01 3.47 11.02
N GLN A 343 14.14 4.01 12.25
CA GLN A 343 15.33 3.78 13.07
C GLN A 343 15.46 2.30 13.48
N PHE A 344 14.33 1.63 13.77
CA PHE A 344 14.37 0.21 14.11
C PHE A 344 14.86 -0.64 12.92
N ILE A 345 14.42 -0.27 11.71
CA ILE A 345 14.84 -0.93 10.46
C ILE A 345 16.33 -0.65 10.18
N ALA A 346 16.77 0.62 10.27
CA ALA A 346 18.15 1.02 10.01
C ALA A 346 19.13 0.39 11.01
N LYS A 347 18.70 0.15 12.25
CA LYS A 347 19.48 -0.52 13.30
C LYS A 347 19.36 -2.05 13.25
N SER A 348 18.66 -2.61 12.24
CA SER A 348 18.42 -4.06 12.08
C SER A 348 17.68 -4.70 13.27
N GLU A 349 16.88 -3.93 14.00
CA GLU A 349 16.10 -4.40 15.15
C GLU A 349 14.77 -5.02 14.69
N THR A 350 14.86 -6.03 13.85
CA THR A 350 13.73 -6.69 13.18
C THR A 350 12.67 -7.18 14.17
N ARG A 351 13.07 -7.71 15.34
CA ARG A 351 12.14 -8.21 16.36
C ARG A 351 11.27 -7.09 16.91
N ILE A 352 11.86 -5.93 17.22
CA ILE A 352 11.11 -4.76 17.73
C ILE A 352 10.17 -4.26 16.65
N TYR A 353 10.63 -4.17 15.41
CA TYR A 353 9.80 -3.75 14.28
C TYR A 353 8.58 -4.67 14.11
N ILE A 354 8.77 -5.99 14.06
CA ILE A 354 7.67 -6.96 13.90
C ILE A 354 6.66 -6.87 15.05
N VAL A 355 7.13 -6.78 16.31
CA VAL A 355 6.23 -6.66 17.47
C VAL A 355 5.42 -5.37 17.39
N ASN A 356 6.05 -4.24 17.03
CA ASN A 356 5.37 -2.96 16.88
C ASN A 356 4.31 -2.98 15.79
N GLU A 357 4.62 -3.54 14.61
CA GLU A 357 3.66 -3.68 13.51
C GLU A 357 2.51 -4.63 13.88
N THR A 358 2.79 -5.72 14.60
CA THR A 358 1.77 -6.65 15.07
C THR A 358 0.80 -5.96 16.03
N LEU A 359 1.31 -5.21 17.00
CA LEU A 359 0.48 -4.45 17.93
C LEU A 359 -0.35 -3.39 17.20
N LEU A 360 0.27 -2.61 16.29
CA LEU A 360 -0.42 -1.62 15.46
C LEU A 360 -1.62 -2.24 14.73
N ASN A 361 -1.39 -3.33 14.00
CA ASN A 361 -2.45 -3.95 13.21
C ASN A 361 -3.54 -4.54 14.09
N SER A 362 -3.19 -5.12 15.25
CA SER A 362 -4.14 -5.72 16.18
C SER A 362 -5.09 -4.66 16.78
N TYR A 363 -4.56 -3.58 17.35
CA TYR A 363 -5.45 -2.56 17.91
C TYR A 363 -6.15 -1.72 16.83
N THR A 364 -5.53 -1.53 15.64
CA THR A 364 -6.21 -0.90 14.51
C THR A 364 -7.43 -1.69 14.07
N LEU A 365 -7.33 -3.02 14.01
CA LEU A 365 -8.47 -3.88 13.70
C LEU A 365 -9.57 -3.73 14.75
N VAL A 366 -9.23 -3.87 16.03
CA VAL A 366 -10.22 -3.77 17.13
C VAL A 366 -10.90 -2.39 17.12
N LEU A 367 -10.13 -1.31 17.04
CA LEU A 367 -10.67 0.06 17.00
C LEU A 367 -11.54 0.28 15.75
N SER A 368 -11.14 -0.27 14.59
CA SER A 368 -11.93 -0.16 13.36
C SER A 368 -13.24 -0.93 13.43
N LEU A 369 -13.26 -2.13 14.00
CA LEU A 369 -14.48 -2.90 14.20
C LEU A 369 -15.46 -2.17 15.15
N LEU A 370 -14.96 -1.67 16.27
CA LEU A 370 -15.75 -0.89 17.22
C LEU A 370 -16.20 0.46 16.61
N GLY A 371 -15.29 1.17 15.97
CA GLY A 371 -15.57 2.45 15.32
C GLY A 371 -16.67 2.32 14.26
N TYR A 372 -16.57 1.29 13.41
CA TYR A 372 -17.59 1.04 12.41
C TYR A 372 -18.95 0.67 13.03
N LYS A 373 -18.95 -0.18 14.04
CA LYS A 373 -20.18 -0.61 14.71
C LYS A 373 -20.98 0.56 15.31
N TYR A 374 -20.30 1.57 15.88
CA TYR A 374 -20.97 2.68 16.56
C TYR A 374 -21.14 3.93 15.71
N PHE A 375 -20.23 4.19 14.78
CA PHE A 375 -20.16 5.45 14.04
C PHE A 375 -20.02 5.28 12.51
N GLY A 376 -20.16 4.07 11.98
CA GLY A 376 -20.09 3.78 10.53
C GLY A 376 -18.75 4.20 9.92
N LEU A 377 -18.80 4.78 8.72
CA LEU A 377 -17.60 5.21 7.98
C LEU A 377 -16.77 6.27 8.73
N ALA A 378 -17.41 7.20 9.44
CA ALA A 378 -16.72 8.21 10.24
C ALA A 378 -15.93 7.53 11.38
N GLY A 379 -16.52 6.51 12.01
CA GLY A 379 -15.86 5.71 13.03
C GLY A 379 -14.64 4.96 12.54
N LEU A 380 -14.63 4.47 11.30
CA LEU A 380 -13.44 3.87 10.68
C LEU A 380 -12.31 4.89 10.49
N GLY A 381 -12.65 6.10 10.05
CA GLY A 381 -11.67 7.18 9.91
C GLY A 381 -11.09 7.62 11.26
N ALA A 382 -11.96 7.76 12.28
CA ALA A 382 -11.55 8.09 13.64
C ALA A 382 -10.66 6.99 14.25
N ALA A 383 -11.02 5.71 14.05
CA ALA A 383 -10.21 4.55 14.46
C ALA A 383 -8.83 4.57 13.81
N TYR A 384 -8.76 4.88 12.51
CA TYR A 384 -7.48 5.03 11.79
C TYR A 384 -6.61 6.13 12.40
N SER A 385 -7.19 7.29 12.71
CA SER A 385 -6.47 8.41 13.34
C SER A 385 -6.01 8.09 14.74
N LEU A 386 -6.88 7.48 15.56
CA LEU A 386 -6.54 7.07 16.92
C LEU A 386 -5.45 5.99 16.92
N SER A 387 -5.51 5.04 15.99
CA SER A 387 -4.46 4.02 15.84
C SER A 387 -3.11 4.63 15.51
N ASN A 388 -3.06 5.60 14.60
CA ASN A 388 -1.80 6.28 14.29
C ASN A 388 -1.27 7.13 15.45
N LEU A 389 -2.16 7.74 16.25
CA LEU A 389 -1.80 8.44 17.47
C LEU A 389 -1.20 7.48 18.52
N LEU A 390 -1.85 6.35 18.76
CA LEU A 390 -1.35 5.31 19.68
C LEU A 390 0.00 4.77 19.22
N TYR A 391 0.13 4.50 17.91
CA TYR A 391 1.39 4.04 17.33
C TYR A 391 2.52 5.06 17.48
N PHE A 392 2.20 6.34 17.31
CA PHE A 392 3.17 7.41 17.55
C PHE A 392 3.70 7.37 18.99
N PHE A 393 2.84 7.28 20.00
CA PHE A 393 3.27 7.16 21.40
C PHE A 393 4.05 5.86 21.64
N GLN A 394 3.60 4.75 21.10
CA GLN A 394 4.25 3.44 21.23
C GLN A 394 5.70 3.49 20.72
N VAL A 395 5.92 3.90 19.47
CA VAL A 395 7.28 3.94 18.90
C VAL A 395 8.15 5.02 19.54
N PHE A 396 7.55 6.14 19.95
CA PHE A 396 8.26 7.19 20.66
C PHE A 396 8.76 6.72 22.03
N CYS A 397 7.93 6.07 22.83
CA CYS A 397 8.31 5.53 24.14
C CYS A 397 9.45 4.51 24.01
N ILE A 398 9.34 3.58 23.04
CA ILE A 398 10.38 2.58 22.79
C ILE A 398 11.69 3.23 22.35
N ALA A 399 11.64 4.18 21.40
CA ALA A 399 12.84 4.87 20.92
C ALA A 399 13.47 5.75 22.01
N LYS A 400 12.66 6.38 22.88
CA LYS A 400 13.15 7.18 24.01
C LYS A 400 13.90 6.32 25.02
N VAL A 401 13.34 5.18 25.42
CA VAL A 401 13.96 4.28 26.41
C VAL A 401 15.21 3.63 25.84
N ARG A 402 15.18 3.19 24.56
CA ARG A 402 16.23 2.37 23.98
C ARG A 402 17.38 3.18 23.37
N TYR A 403 17.07 4.31 22.76
CA TYR A 403 18.06 5.14 22.02
C TYR A 403 18.21 6.55 22.57
N GLY A 404 17.52 6.91 23.66
CA GLY A 404 17.49 8.28 24.16
C GLY A 404 16.89 9.28 23.16
N TYR A 405 15.95 8.81 22.31
CA TYR A 405 15.35 9.64 21.28
C TYR A 405 14.52 10.77 21.88
N CYS A 406 14.70 11.97 21.37
CA CYS A 406 13.84 13.11 21.68
C CYS A 406 13.66 14.00 20.45
N PHE A 407 12.53 14.62 20.35
CA PHE A 407 12.27 15.60 19.30
C PHE A 407 12.98 16.92 19.59
N SER A 408 13.57 17.52 18.56
CA SER A 408 14.17 18.86 18.63
C SER A 408 13.09 19.91 18.95
N VAL A 409 13.50 21.02 19.54
CA VAL A 409 12.58 22.14 19.82
C VAL A 409 11.98 22.68 18.52
N SER A 410 12.79 22.73 17.46
CA SER A 410 12.36 23.17 16.12
C SER A 410 11.27 22.25 15.57
N PHE A 411 11.51 20.92 15.56
CA PHE A 411 10.50 19.95 15.10
C PHE A 411 9.21 20.04 15.93
N ARG A 412 9.31 20.06 17.27
CA ARG A 412 8.13 20.13 18.14
C ARG A 412 7.29 21.35 17.83
N LYS A 413 7.91 22.55 17.74
CA LYS A 413 7.21 23.80 17.42
C LYS A 413 6.49 23.70 16.07
N LEU A 414 7.20 23.24 15.05
CA LEU A 414 6.67 23.10 13.68
C LEU A 414 5.53 22.09 13.64
N PHE A 415 5.74 20.91 14.22
CA PHE A 415 4.75 19.82 14.26
C PHE A 415 3.48 20.26 15.01
N THR A 416 3.62 20.95 16.14
CA THR A 416 2.47 21.46 16.91
C THR A 416 1.70 22.51 16.13
N VAL A 417 2.37 23.49 15.50
CA VAL A 417 1.71 24.53 14.70
C VAL A 417 0.94 23.90 13.53
N GLN A 418 1.56 22.98 12.80
CA GLN A 418 0.90 22.33 11.67
C GLN A 418 -0.28 21.42 12.11
N ASN A 419 -0.13 20.69 13.22
CA ASN A 419 -1.24 19.90 13.78
C ASN A 419 -2.41 20.79 14.21
N LEU A 420 -2.13 21.92 14.87
CA LEU A 420 -3.18 22.87 15.25
C LEU A 420 -3.92 23.43 14.02
N MET A 421 -3.21 23.77 12.94
CA MET A 421 -3.83 24.19 11.69
C MET A 421 -4.72 23.11 11.08
N VAL A 422 -4.25 21.84 11.07
CA VAL A 422 -5.04 20.70 10.57
C VAL A 422 -6.25 20.46 11.44
N LEU A 423 -6.13 20.51 12.77
CA LEU A 423 -7.26 20.34 13.70
C LEU A 423 -8.26 21.49 13.58
N MET A 424 -7.81 22.75 13.48
CA MET A 424 -8.72 23.88 13.26
C MET A 424 -9.48 23.75 11.94
N CYS A 425 -8.78 23.40 10.86
CA CYS A 425 -9.41 23.17 9.57
C CYS A 425 -10.42 22.02 9.64
N PHE A 426 -10.09 20.93 10.32
CA PHE A 426 -11.00 19.80 10.54
C PHE A 426 -12.28 20.24 11.27
N LEU A 427 -12.15 21.05 12.34
CA LEU A 427 -13.32 21.59 13.05
C LEU A 427 -14.16 22.51 12.15
N PHE A 428 -13.53 23.35 11.32
CA PHE A 428 -14.27 24.19 10.37
C PHE A 428 -15.04 23.36 9.35
N VAL A 429 -14.46 22.28 8.85
CA VAL A 429 -15.11 21.37 7.90
C VAL A 429 -16.29 20.64 8.55
N LEU A 430 -16.21 20.30 9.85
CA LEU A 430 -17.30 19.60 10.56
C LEU A 430 -18.45 20.54 10.99
N CYS A 431 -18.12 21.74 11.49
CA CYS A 431 -19.07 22.59 12.20
C CYS A 431 -19.64 23.72 11.36
N SER A 432 -19.06 24.05 10.19
CA SER A 432 -19.44 25.23 9.40
C SER A 432 -20.27 24.88 8.18
N ASN A 433 -21.07 25.87 7.70
CA ASN A 433 -21.71 25.77 6.40
C ASN A 433 -20.66 25.58 5.31
N LYS A 434 -21.00 24.85 4.23
CA LYS A 434 -20.06 24.52 3.13
C LYS A 434 -19.26 25.74 2.63
N LEU A 435 -19.93 26.90 2.41
CA LEU A 435 -19.26 28.10 1.95
C LEU A 435 -18.22 28.61 2.96
N LEU A 436 -18.60 28.66 4.24
CA LEU A 436 -17.70 29.10 5.31
C LEU A 436 -16.52 28.15 5.50
N SER A 437 -16.77 26.83 5.40
CA SER A 437 -15.70 25.78 5.41
C SER A 437 -14.70 26.00 4.29
N TYR A 438 -15.13 26.31 3.07
CA TYR A 438 -14.23 26.61 1.95
C TYR A 438 -13.42 27.87 2.18
N ILE A 439 -14.03 28.96 2.69
CA ILE A 439 -13.33 30.22 2.95
C ILE A 439 -12.30 30.05 4.06
N LEU A 440 -12.71 29.57 5.24
CA LEU A 440 -11.83 29.40 6.40
C LEU A 440 -10.76 28.32 6.13
N GLY A 441 -11.16 27.24 5.45
CA GLY A 441 -10.23 26.20 5.04
C GLY A 441 -9.17 26.71 4.05
N SER A 442 -9.55 27.54 3.07
CA SER A 442 -8.60 28.16 2.13
C SER A 442 -7.63 29.09 2.84
N VAL A 443 -8.08 29.83 3.85
CA VAL A 443 -7.19 30.64 4.69
C VAL A 443 -6.17 29.76 5.44
N CYS A 444 -6.61 28.62 6.02
CA CYS A 444 -5.72 27.67 6.66
C CYS A 444 -4.70 27.10 5.67
N ILE A 445 -5.11 26.76 4.43
CA ILE A 445 -4.23 26.27 3.36
C ILE A 445 -3.17 27.33 3.02
N LEU A 446 -3.57 28.59 2.83
CA LEU A 446 -2.65 29.68 2.52
C LEU A 446 -1.66 29.93 3.66
N CYS A 447 -2.14 30.01 4.90
CA CYS A 447 -1.28 30.18 6.08
C CYS A 447 -0.26 29.04 6.23
N SER A 448 -0.71 27.77 6.13
CA SER A 448 0.17 26.62 6.18
C SER A 448 1.13 26.56 4.98
N GLY A 449 0.66 26.91 3.78
CA GLY A 449 1.47 26.99 2.58
C GLY A 449 2.59 28.03 2.68
N ILE A 450 2.28 29.25 3.13
CA ILE A 450 3.27 30.30 3.36
C ILE A 450 4.27 29.89 4.45
N TYR A 451 3.77 29.37 5.57
CA TYR A 451 4.61 28.89 6.67
C TYR A 451 5.55 27.76 6.20
N SER A 452 5.03 26.83 5.40
CA SER A 452 5.79 25.71 4.83
C SER A 452 6.81 26.19 3.81
N PHE A 453 6.44 27.10 2.92
CA PHE A 453 7.37 27.65 1.92
C PHE A 453 8.54 28.37 2.57
N VAL A 454 8.27 29.26 3.55
CA VAL A 454 9.31 29.96 4.31
C VAL A 454 10.19 28.98 5.10
N GLY A 455 9.57 27.97 5.72
CA GLY A 455 10.26 26.92 6.45
C GLY A 455 11.20 26.08 5.59
N LEU A 456 10.74 25.68 4.41
CA LEU A 456 11.51 24.90 3.42
C LEU A 456 12.61 25.75 2.78
N ASP A 457 12.34 27.02 2.46
CA ASP A 457 13.35 27.92 1.88
C ASP A 457 14.54 28.11 2.82
N ARG A 458 14.29 28.28 4.13
CA ARG A 458 15.36 28.37 5.15
C ARG A 458 16.22 27.12 5.26
N ARG A 459 15.67 25.92 4.96
CA ARG A 459 16.36 24.62 5.12
C ARG A 459 17.01 24.13 3.83
N MET A 460 16.36 24.36 2.71
CA MET A 460 16.75 23.80 1.40
C MET A 460 17.18 24.87 0.40
N GLY A 461 17.02 26.15 0.70
CA GLY A 461 17.38 27.24 -0.22
C GLY A 461 16.56 27.23 -1.51
N ILE A 462 15.26 26.94 -1.44
CA ILE A 462 14.39 26.74 -2.61
C ILE A 462 14.43 27.93 -3.56
N ARG A 463 14.47 29.17 -3.05
CA ARG A 463 14.57 30.38 -3.87
C ARG A 463 15.84 30.39 -4.73
N ASN A 464 16.95 29.88 -4.18
CA ASN A 464 18.21 29.78 -4.90
C ASN A 464 18.18 28.70 -6.00
N LEU A 465 17.47 27.60 -5.75
CA LEU A 465 17.26 26.53 -6.74
C LEU A 465 16.36 26.98 -7.90
N LEU A 466 15.33 27.79 -7.61
CA LEU A 466 14.43 28.35 -8.63
C LEU A 466 15.07 29.47 -9.47
N LYS A 467 16.05 30.19 -8.92
CA LYS A 467 16.78 31.24 -9.64
C LYS A 467 17.89 30.70 -10.55
N LYS A 468 18.33 29.44 -10.36
CA LYS A 468 19.36 28.77 -11.19
C LYS A 468 18.81 28.05 -12.42
N LYS A 469 17.50 28.03 -12.63
CA LYS A 469 16.82 27.62 -13.87
C LYS A 469 16.36 28.85 -14.65
#